data_f7b17140e5776243d7eefac973e36cb5
#
_entry.id   f7b17140e5776243d7eefac973e36cb5
#
_cell.length_a   1.000
_cell.length_b   1.000
_cell.length_c   1.000
_cell.angle_alpha   90.00
_cell.angle_beta   90.00
_cell.angle_gamma   90.00
#
_symmetry.space_group_name_H-M   'P 1'
#
loop_
_entity.id
_entity.type
_entity.pdbx_description
1 polymer ?
#
loop_
_entity_poly.entity_id
_entity_poly.type
_entity_poly.pdbx_seq_one_letter_code
_entity_poly.pdbx_strand_id
1 'polypeptide(L)'
;MKIEIKRVTNWQRVVDAARFTQGKEPLGHEPSDEFKKQMILSEHSPLRELEFDIKMYGIPYWVSNHFVRHVHAQPFVSTSRPDITGSKLSRHDMRQDDLVNLQLSLNAQEIINISKLRLCNKASNETRAVWYFVIDELARIEPLLASACVPQCVYRGFCPESKSCGRTKSNIFSVIRKYYKSLETYQSNQ
;
A
#
# COMPACT_ATOMS: atom_id res chain seq x y z
N MET A 1 2.66 18.05 -4.91
CA MET A 1 2.14 16.81 -4.33
C MET A 1 2.74 16.63 -2.94
N LYS A 2 1.92 16.26 -1.93
CA LYS A 2 2.32 15.95 -0.56
C LYS A 2 1.64 14.65 -0.14
N ILE A 3 2.33 13.78 0.59
CA ILE A 3 1.79 12.55 1.16
C ILE A 3 1.87 12.65 2.68
N GLU A 4 0.81 12.21 3.35
CA GLU A 4 0.78 12.04 4.80
C GLU A 4 0.23 10.66 5.12
N ILE A 5 0.89 9.94 6.01
CA ILE A 5 0.44 8.63 6.48
C ILE A 5 0.32 8.65 8.00
N LYS A 6 -0.83 8.21 8.48
CA LYS A 6 -1.08 7.98 9.90
C LYS A 6 -1.40 6.51 10.11
N ARG A 7 -0.65 5.83 10.99
CA ARG A 7 -1.04 4.53 11.54
C ARG A 7 -2.21 4.76 12.51
N VAL A 8 -3.34 4.13 12.26
CA VAL A 8 -4.58 4.27 13.05
C VAL A 8 -4.60 3.29 14.20
N THR A 9 -4.20 2.04 13.95
CA THR A 9 -4.08 0.99 14.95
C THR A 9 -2.61 0.58 15.15
N ASN A 10 -2.31 -0.29 16.10
CA ASN A 10 -0.96 -0.71 16.43
C ASN A 10 -0.78 -2.23 16.28
N TRP A 11 0.46 -2.69 16.36
CA TRP A 11 0.81 -4.11 16.25
C TRP A 11 0.30 -4.96 17.40
N GLN A 12 0.03 -4.36 18.56
CA GLN A 12 -0.60 -5.08 19.66
C GLN A 12 -1.97 -5.60 19.25
N ARG A 13 -2.78 -4.80 18.53
CA ARG A 13 -4.07 -5.24 18.02
C ARG A 13 -3.96 -6.44 17.07
N VAL A 14 -2.92 -6.45 16.23
CA VAL A 14 -2.63 -7.59 15.32
C VAL A 14 -2.31 -8.86 16.09
N VAL A 15 -1.41 -8.78 17.10
CA VAL A 15 -1.03 -9.96 17.88
C VAL A 15 -2.17 -10.45 18.76
N ASP A 16 -2.96 -9.54 19.31
CA ASP A 16 -4.12 -9.89 20.15
C ASP A 16 -5.18 -10.63 19.33
N ALA A 17 -5.46 -10.18 18.10
CA ALA A 17 -6.35 -10.88 17.16
C ALA A 17 -5.81 -12.28 16.81
N ALA A 18 -4.49 -12.42 16.56
CA ALA A 18 -3.86 -13.72 16.31
C ALA A 18 -3.94 -14.66 17.52
N ARG A 19 -3.76 -14.13 18.72
CA ARG A 19 -3.86 -14.90 19.98
C ARG A 19 -5.29 -15.32 20.28
N PHE A 20 -6.25 -14.43 20.01
CA PHE A 20 -7.68 -14.74 20.19
C PHE A 20 -8.10 -15.96 19.38
N THR A 21 -7.64 -16.10 18.13
CA THR A 21 -7.94 -17.29 17.30
C THR A 21 -7.36 -18.58 17.87
N GLN A 22 -6.40 -18.49 18.80
CA GLN A 22 -5.76 -19.61 19.48
C GLN A 22 -6.30 -19.85 20.90
N GLY A 23 -7.34 -19.11 21.31
CA GLY A 23 -7.88 -19.17 22.67
C GLY A 23 -6.92 -18.65 23.75
N LYS A 24 -5.99 -17.75 23.40
CA LYS A 24 -4.99 -17.18 24.31
C LYS A 24 -5.36 -15.75 24.71
N GLU A 25 -5.01 -15.38 25.94
CA GLU A 25 -5.16 -14.01 26.43
C GLU A 25 -4.34 -13.00 25.61
N PRO A 26 -4.74 -11.71 25.56
CA PRO A 26 -3.96 -10.65 24.94
C PRO A 26 -2.51 -10.61 25.41
N LEU A 27 -1.59 -10.17 24.54
CA LEU A 27 -0.16 -10.10 24.88
C LEU A 27 0.15 -8.94 25.83
N GLY A 28 -0.62 -7.85 25.77
CA GLY A 28 -0.44 -6.67 26.61
C GLY A 28 0.69 -5.72 26.18
N HIS A 29 1.45 -6.05 25.14
CA HIS A 29 2.52 -5.21 24.58
C HIS A 29 2.69 -5.47 23.08
N GLU A 30 3.45 -4.61 22.38
CA GLU A 30 3.78 -4.83 20.97
C GLU A 30 4.62 -6.11 20.80
N PRO A 31 4.37 -6.87 19.70
CA PRO A 31 5.15 -8.06 19.38
C PRO A 31 6.56 -7.73 18.88
N SER A 32 7.42 -8.76 18.83
CA SER A 32 8.76 -8.63 18.23
C SER A 32 8.72 -8.36 16.74
N ASP A 33 9.83 -7.86 16.19
CA ASP A 33 9.96 -7.61 14.74
C ASP A 33 9.93 -8.91 13.93
N GLU A 34 10.35 -10.04 14.52
CA GLU A 34 10.25 -11.37 13.91
C GLU A 34 8.77 -11.75 13.70
N PHE A 35 7.93 -11.53 14.70
CA PHE A 35 6.49 -11.77 14.58
C PHE A 35 5.87 -10.85 13.53
N LYS A 36 6.21 -9.54 13.55
CA LYS A 36 5.70 -8.57 12.55
C LYS A 36 6.07 -9.02 11.14
N LYS A 37 7.33 -9.38 10.93
CA LYS A 37 7.86 -9.87 9.66
C LYS A 37 7.14 -11.14 9.19
N GLN A 38 6.97 -12.12 10.08
CA GLN A 38 6.23 -13.34 9.77
C GLN A 38 4.80 -13.04 9.35
N MET A 39 4.10 -12.19 10.10
CA MET A 39 2.71 -11.79 9.80
C MET A 39 2.58 -11.12 8.43
N ILE A 40 3.53 -10.22 8.09
CA ILE A 40 3.58 -9.53 6.80
C ILE A 40 3.83 -10.52 5.65
N LEU A 41 4.81 -11.41 5.79
CA LEU A 41 5.20 -12.32 4.71
C LEU A 41 4.17 -13.43 4.47
N SER A 42 3.51 -13.90 5.52
CA SER A 42 2.46 -14.92 5.42
C SER A 42 1.11 -14.34 5.02
N GLU A 43 0.97 -13.01 5.05
CA GLU A 43 -0.29 -12.31 4.76
C GLU A 43 -1.47 -12.88 5.57
N HIS A 44 -1.24 -13.31 6.83
CA HIS A 44 -2.28 -13.87 7.69
C HIS A 44 -3.35 -12.84 8.03
N SER A 45 -4.59 -13.30 8.18
CA SER A 45 -5.75 -12.43 8.40
C SER A 45 -5.63 -11.40 9.53
N PRO A 46 -4.94 -11.66 10.67
CA PRO A 46 -4.75 -10.65 11.70
C PRO A 46 -4.01 -9.39 11.23
N LEU A 47 -3.22 -9.46 10.14
CA LEU A 47 -2.56 -8.30 9.54
C LEU A 47 -3.56 -7.21 9.12
N ARG A 48 -4.82 -7.57 8.89
CA ARG A 48 -5.90 -6.64 8.53
C ARG A 48 -6.29 -5.70 9.68
N GLU A 49 -5.90 -6.03 10.92
CA GLU A 49 -6.11 -5.18 12.09
C GLU A 49 -5.10 -4.01 12.18
N LEU A 50 -4.06 -4.00 11.33
CA LEU A 50 -3.14 -2.88 11.22
C LEU A 50 -3.66 -1.90 10.17
N GLU A 51 -4.24 -0.79 10.62
CA GLU A 51 -4.96 0.17 9.80
C GLU A 51 -4.21 1.49 9.64
N PHE A 52 -4.41 2.13 8.50
CA PHE A 52 -3.76 3.37 8.10
C PHE A 52 -4.74 4.34 7.44
N ASP A 53 -4.52 5.64 7.67
CA ASP A 53 -5.04 6.72 6.84
C ASP A 53 -3.91 7.28 5.98
N ILE A 54 -4.08 7.24 4.67
CA ILE A 54 -3.13 7.75 3.67
C ILE A 54 -3.77 8.95 2.98
N LYS A 55 -3.19 10.13 3.11
CA LYS A 55 -3.66 11.37 2.46
C LYS A 55 -2.67 11.77 1.37
N MET A 56 -3.19 11.93 0.17
CA MET A 56 -2.46 12.34 -1.03
C MET A 56 -3.02 13.69 -1.49
N TYR A 57 -2.18 14.73 -1.46
CA TYR A 57 -2.58 16.09 -1.82
C TYR A 57 -2.02 16.48 -3.18
N GLY A 58 -2.87 17.08 -4.01
CA GLY A 58 -2.48 17.60 -5.32
C GLY A 58 -2.10 16.50 -6.31
N ILE A 59 -2.90 15.45 -6.41
CA ILE A 59 -2.78 14.40 -7.43
C ILE A 59 -3.79 14.66 -8.57
N PRO A 60 -3.48 14.33 -9.84
CA PRO A 60 -4.46 14.44 -10.93
C PRO A 60 -5.72 13.62 -10.66
N TYR A 61 -6.87 14.15 -11.00
CA TYR A 61 -8.17 13.48 -10.80
C TYR A 61 -8.20 12.07 -11.39
N TRP A 62 -7.69 11.88 -12.61
CA TRP A 62 -7.65 10.57 -13.25
C TRP A 62 -6.76 9.55 -12.50
N VAL A 63 -5.73 10.01 -11.76
CA VAL A 63 -4.91 9.16 -10.89
C VAL A 63 -5.73 8.68 -9.69
N SER A 64 -6.55 9.56 -9.09
CA SER A 64 -7.41 9.15 -7.98
C SER A 64 -8.36 8.01 -8.38
N ASN A 65 -8.86 8.02 -9.62
CA ASN A 65 -9.73 6.96 -10.16
C ASN A 65 -9.06 5.58 -10.21
N HIS A 66 -7.74 5.52 -10.25
CA HIS A 66 -7.03 4.23 -10.17
C HIS A 66 -6.99 3.67 -8.75
N PHE A 67 -7.04 4.54 -7.73
CA PHE A 67 -7.01 4.11 -6.33
C PHE A 67 -8.39 3.77 -5.79
N VAL A 68 -9.44 4.49 -6.19
CA VAL A 68 -10.82 4.21 -5.74
C VAL A 68 -11.37 2.85 -6.22
N ARG A 69 -10.68 2.18 -7.14
CA ARG A 69 -11.04 0.82 -7.59
C ARG A 69 -10.61 -0.30 -6.64
N HIS A 70 -9.84 0.03 -5.62
CA HIS A 70 -9.38 -0.94 -4.62
C HIS A 70 -10.47 -1.13 -3.57
N VAL A 71 -11.18 -2.26 -3.65
CA VAL A 71 -12.42 -2.53 -2.90
C VAL A 71 -12.24 -2.63 -1.38
N HIS A 72 -11.04 -2.89 -0.91
CA HIS A 72 -10.73 -2.94 0.53
C HIS A 72 -10.10 -1.64 1.06
N ALA A 73 -10.09 -0.59 0.25
CA ALA A 73 -9.73 0.75 0.66
C ALA A 73 -10.98 1.63 0.66
N GLN A 74 -11.19 2.41 1.72
CA GLN A 74 -12.25 3.39 1.77
C GLN A 74 -11.74 4.73 1.24
N PRO A 75 -12.15 5.16 0.03
CA PRO A 75 -11.66 6.40 -0.57
C PRO A 75 -12.53 7.60 -0.20
N PHE A 76 -11.88 8.75 0.01
CA PHE A 76 -12.49 10.06 0.15
C PHE A 76 -11.78 11.04 -0.78
N VAL A 77 -12.44 11.41 -1.88
CA VAL A 77 -11.90 12.36 -2.87
C VAL A 77 -12.47 13.74 -2.60
N SER A 78 -11.62 14.77 -2.66
CA SER A 78 -12.07 16.16 -2.51
C SER A 78 -13.12 16.51 -3.55
N THR A 79 -14.17 17.23 -3.12
CA THR A 79 -15.23 17.65 -4.03
C THR A 79 -14.78 18.81 -4.93
N SER A 80 -15.30 18.84 -6.14
CA SER A 80 -15.21 19.96 -7.07
C SER A 80 -16.50 20.81 -7.13
N ARG A 81 -17.42 20.63 -6.18
CA ARG A 81 -18.70 21.37 -6.13
C ARG A 81 -18.45 22.85 -5.83
N PRO A 82 -18.82 23.81 -6.73
CA PRO A 82 -18.57 25.22 -6.50
C PRO A 82 -19.25 25.79 -5.26
N ASP A 83 -20.44 25.29 -4.93
CA ASP A 83 -21.22 25.68 -3.76
C ASP A 83 -20.54 25.30 -2.42
N ILE A 84 -19.63 24.31 -2.43
CA ILE A 84 -18.85 23.90 -1.27
C ILE A 84 -17.46 24.53 -1.27
N THR A 85 -16.79 24.54 -2.45
CA THR A 85 -15.40 25.00 -2.56
C THR A 85 -15.25 26.50 -2.71
N GLY A 86 -16.33 27.20 -3.04
CA GLY A 86 -16.30 28.63 -3.40
C GLY A 86 -15.62 28.90 -4.76
N SER A 87 -15.33 27.86 -5.55
CA SER A 87 -14.72 28.00 -6.88
C SER A 87 -15.68 28.72 -7.82
N LYS A 88 -15.13 29.56 -8.71
CA LYS A 88 -15.87 30.19 -9.82
C LYS A 88 -15.96 29.28 -11.06
N LEU A 89 -15.20 28.18 -11.09
CA LEU A 89 -15.20 27.23 -12.20
C LEU A 89 -16.43 26.33 -12.12
N SER A 90 -17.11 26.16 -13.25
CA SER A 90 -18.16 25.17 -13.41
C SER A 90 -17.55 23.75 -13.37
N ARG A 91 -18.31 22.77 -12.87
CA ARG A 91 -17.94 21.36 -12.98
C ARG A 91 -17.73 20.89 -14.42
N HIS A 92 -18.41 21.51 -15.37
CA HIS A 92 -18.28 21.20 -16.80
C HIS A 92 -16.93 21.65 -17.38
N ASP A 93 -16.25 22.59 -16.73
CA ASP A 93 -14.95 23.11 -17.17
C ASP A 93 -13.77 22.34 -16.54
N MET A 94 -14.07 21.38 -15.63
CA MET A 94 -13.06 20.56 -14.97
C MET A 94 -12.41 19.58 -15.96
N ARG A 95 -11.10 19.51 -15.90
CA ARG A 95 -10.28 18.62 -16.73
C ARG A 95 -9.89 17.38 -15.92
N GLN A 96 -9.51 16.31 -16.60
CA GLN A 96 -9.05 15.09 -15.94
C GLN A 96 -7.70 15.27 -15.23
N ASP A 97 -6.90 16.24 -15.66
CA ASP A 97 -5.61 16.59 -15.07
C ASP A 97 -5.71 17.60 -13.90
N ASP A 98 -6.91 18.12 -13.61
CA ASP A 98 -7.13 18.95 -12.44
C ASP A 98 -6.76 18.22 -11.15
N LEU A 99 -6.15 18.97 -10.23
CA LEU A 99 -5.62 18.39 -9.01
C LEU A 99 -6.72 18.20 -7.96
N VAL A 100 -6.71 17.03 -7.33
CA VAL A 100 -7.60 16.68 -6.23
C VAL A 100 -6.79 16.16 -5.04
N ASN A 101 -7.44 16.13 -3.88
CA ASN A 101 -6.92 15.43 -2.71
C ASN A 101 -7.68 14.11 -2.56
N LEU A 102 -6.94 13.06 -2.20
CA LEU A 102 -7.50 11.74 -1.94
C LEU A 102 -7.02 11.25 -0.59
N GLN A 103 -7.95 10.84 0.26
CA GLN A 103 -7.66 10.03 1.43
C GLN A 103 -8.09 8.58 1.16
N LEU A 104 -7.25 7.63 1.57
CA LEU A 104 -7.58 6.21 1.65
C LEU A 104 -7.49 5.78 3.10
N SER A 105 -8.56 5.20 3.64
CA SER A 105 -8.53 4.47 4.90
C SER A 105 -8.51 2.98 4.56
N LEU A 106 -7.45 2.27 4.97
CA LEU A 106 -7.20 0.90 4.55
C LEU A 106 -6.27 0.17 5.54
N ASN A 107 -6.21 -1.15 5.43
CA ASN A 107 -5.33 -1.96 6.26
C ASN A 107 -4.01 -2.34 5.56
N ALA A 108 -3.07 -2.89 6.33
CA ALA A 108 -1.75 -3.29 5.82
C ALA A 108 -1.83 -4.30 4.67
N GLN A 109 -2.79 -5.25 4.70
CA GLN A 109 -2.99 -6.20 3.61
C GLN A 109 -3.32 -5.50 2.30
N GLU A 110 -4.19 -4.47 2.35
CA GLU A 110 -4.57 -3.74 1.14
C GLU A 110 -3.43 -2.86 0.62
N ILE A 111 -2.58 -2.31 1.49
CA ILE A 111 -1.35 -1.62 1.05
C ILE A 111 -0.46 -2.57 0.23
N ILE A 112 -0.27 -3.81 0.68
CA ILE A 112 0.47 -4.84 -0.05
C ILE A 112 -0.22 -5.13 -1.40
N ASN A 113 -1.54 -5.30 -1.42
CA ASN A 113 -2.31 -5.61 -2.62
C ASN A 113 -2.24 -4.47 -3.66
N ILE A 114 -2.40 -3.22 -3.22
CA ILE A 114 -2.24 -2.04 -4.09
C ILE A 114 -0.82 -2.00 -4.66
N SER A 115 0.19 -2.26 -3.84
CA SER A 115 1.60 -2.25 -4.25
C SER A 115 1.89 -3.27 -5.35
N LYS A 116 1.35 -4.49 -5.25
CA LYS A 116 1.47 -5.53 -6.28
C LYS A 116 1.05 -5.02 -7.66
N LEU A 117 0.01 -4.18 -7.71
CA LEU A 117 -0.56 -3.65 -8.96
C LEU A 117 0.03 -2.30 -9.37
N ARG A 118 0.15 -1.34 -8.42
CA ARG A 118 0.51 0.05 -8.73
C ARG A 118 2.02 0.29 -8.84
N LEU A 119 2.85 -0.61 -8.31
CA LEU A 119 4.30 -0.59 -8.55
C LEU A 119 4.71 -1.34 -9.84
N CYS A 120 3.76 -1.96 -10.53
CA CYS A 120 4.01 -2.62 -11.81
C CYS A 120 4.30 -1.58 -12.92
N ASN A 121 5.26 -1.87 -13.81
CA ASN A 121 5.54 -0.99 -14.96
C ASN A 121 4.37 -0.90 -15.98
N LYS A 122 3.34 -1.72 -15.83
CA LYS A 122 2.09 -1.62 -16.61
C LYS A 122 1.09 -0.63 -16.03
N ALA A 123 1.26 -0.20 -14.78
CA ALA A 123 0.51 0.94 -14.26
C ALA A 123 0.96 2.23 -14.97
N SER A 124 0.08 3.24 -15.06
CA SER A 124 0.50 4.53 -15.61
C SER A 124 1.65 5.11 -14.79
N ASN A 125 2.52 5.87 -15.44
CA ASN A 125 3.72 6.41 -14.81
C ASN A 125 3.38 7.29 -13.61
N GLU A 126 2.32 8.10 -13.72
CA GLU A 126 1.89 9.05 -12.69
C GLU A 126 1.31 8.30 -11.48
N THR A 127 0.43 7.32 -11.71
CA THR A 127 -0.11 6.48 -10.62
C THR A 127 0.99 5.74 -9.89
N ARG A 128 1.95 5.20 -10.66
CA ARG A 128 3.12 4.50 -10.10
C ARG A 128 3.99 5.46 -9.29
N ALA A 129 4.25 6.67 -9.79
CA ALA A 129 5.02 7.69 -9.09
C ALA A 129 4.36 8.09 -7.77
N VAL A 130 3.05 8.36 -7.78
CA VAL A 130 2.28 8.67 -6.56
C VAL A 130 2.42 7.54 -5.54
N TRP A 131 2.27 6.28 -5.98
CA TRP A 131 2.36 5.15 -5.07
C TRP A 131 3.78 4.90 -4.54
N TYR A 132 4.83 5.20 -5.31
CA TYR A 132 6.21 5.19 -4.81
C TYR A 132 6.40 6.18 -3.66
N PHE A 133 5.87 7.40 -3.76
CA PHE A 133 5.94 8.37 -2.67
C PHE A 133 5.16 7.91 -1.43
N VAL A 134 4.02 7.21 -1.62
CA VAL A 134 3.30 6.59 -0.49
C VAL A 134 4.18 5.55 0.20
N ILE A 135 4.85 4.67 -0.55
CA ILE A 135 5.72 3.64 0.06
C ILE A 135 6.96 4.26 0.72
N ASP A 136 7.51 5.34 0.17
CA ASP A 136 8.62 6.08 0.78
C ASP A 136 8.23 6.67 2.15
N GLU A 137 7.05 7.30 2.24
CA GLU A 137 6.52 7.79 3.52
C GLU A 137 6.19 6.64 4.49
N LEU A 138 5.62 5.53 3.98
CA LEU A 138 5.35 4.35 4.80
C LEU A 138 6.62 3.78 5.40
N ALA A 139 7.74 3.77 4.66
CA ALA A 139 9.03 3.26 5.14
C ALA A 139 9.58 4.00 6.36
N ARG A 140 9.14 5.24 6.60
CA ARG A 140 9.55 6.03 7.77
C ARG A 140 8.86 5.60 9.06
N ILE A 141 7.66 5.02 8.97
CA ILE A 141 6.85 4.64 10.13
C ILE A 141 6.70 3.12 10.29
N GLU A 142 6.69 2.39 9.17
CA GLU A 142 6.55 0.92 9.12
C GLU A 142 7.52 0.32 8.09
N PRO A 143 8.82 0.33 8.34
CA PRO A 143 9.85 -0.12 7.38
C PRO A 143 9.70 -1.59 6.99
N LEU A 144 9.27 -2.46 7.90
CA LEU A 144 9.04 -3.88 7.61
C LEU A 144 7.88 -4.06 6.62
N LEU A 145 6.77 -3.33 6.82
CA LEU A 145 5.63 -3.38 5.89
C LEU A 145 6.01 -2.81 4.53
N ALA A 146 6.71 -1.68 4.50
CA ALA A 146 7.16 -1.06 3.27
C ALA A 146 8.10 -1.98 2.45
N SER A 147 8.95 -2.77 3.11
CA SER A 147 9.85 -3.72 2.44
C SER A 147 9.10 -4.85 1.71
N ALA A 148 7.90 -5.20 2.15
CA ALA A 148 7.03 -6.18 1.50
C ALA A 148 6.18 -5.58 0.36
N CYS A 149 6.14 -4.25 0.23
CA CYS A 149 5.40 -3.54 -0.81
C CYS A 149 6.16 -3.56 -2.14
N VAL A 150 5.99 -4.62 -2.91
CA VAL A 150 6.70 -4.87 -4.17
C VAL A 150 5.72 -5.12 -5.32
N PRO A 151 6.13 -4.88 -6.59
CA PRO A 151 5.29 -5.24 -7.74
C PRO A 151 5.08 -6.75 -7.83
N GLN A 152 3.95 -7.14 -8.41
CA GLN A 152 3.50 -8.55 -8.43
C GLN A 152 4.53 -9.52 -9.03
N CYS A 153 5.33 -9.09 -10.00
CA CYS A 153 6.37 -9.93 -10.58
C CYS A 153 7.51 -10.22 -9.58
N VAL A 154 7.84 -9.28 -8.70
CA VAL A 154 8.81 -9.49 -7.62
C VAL A 154 8.23 -10.44 -6.57
N TYR A 155 7.00 -10.21 -6.16
CA TYR A 155 6.26 -11.07 -5.22
C TYR A 155 6.19 -12.53 -5.72
N ARG A 156 5.76 -12.75 -6.97
CA ARG A 156 5.59 -14.10 -7.57
C ARG A 156 6.88 -14.73 -8.08
N GLY A 157 7.91 -13.93 -8.37
CA GLY A 157 9.12 -14.40 -9.07
C GLY A 157 9.01 -14.50 -10.58
N PHE A 158 7.82 -14.23 -11.16
CA PHE A 158 7.57 -14.21 -12.61
C PHE A 158 6.54 -13.13 -12.97
N CYS A 159 6.50 -12.73 -14.23
CA CYS A 159 5.51 -11.77 -14.72
C CYS A 159 4.18 -12.49 -15.02
N PRO A 160 3.06 -12.13 -14.32
CA PRO A 160 1.76 -12.73 -14.60
C PRO A 160 1.00 -12.07 -15.76
N GLU A 161 1.52 -10.98 -16.32
CA GLU A 161 0.88 -10.24 -17.40
C GLU A 161 0.94 -11.03 -18.73
N SER A 162 -0.13 -10.99 -19.51
CA SER A 162 -0.19 -11.60 -20.84
C SER A 162 0.88 -11.03 -21.79
N LYS A 163 1.22 -9.76 -21.62
CA LYS A 163 2.29 -9.06 -22.34
C LYS A 163 3.27 -8.48 -21.34
N SER A 164 4.41 -9.14 -21.12
CA SER A 164 5.43 -8.68 -20.17
C SER A 164 6.01 -7.31 -20.58
N CYS A 165 6.30 -6.46 -19.57
CA CYS A 165 7.05 -5.21 -19.76
C CYS A 165 8.58 -5.42 -19.85
N GLY A 166 9.08 -6.65 -19.73
CA GLY A 166 10.51 -6.96 -19.73
C GLY A 166 11.23 -6.78 -18.39
N ARG A 167 10.59 -6.24 -17.36
CA ARG A 167 11.23 -5.98 -16.04
C ARG A 167 11.91 -7.22 -15.47
N THR A 168 11.30 -8.40 -15.61
CA THR A 168 11.84 -9.65 -15.06
C THR A 168 13.17 -10.10 -15.70
N LYS A 169 13.57 -9.48 -16.83
CA LYS A 169 14.85 -9.71 -17.51
C LYS A 169 15.92 -8.68 -17.11
N SER A 170 15.59 -7.71 -16.26
CA SER A 170 16.52 -6.65 -15.86
C SER A 170 17.35 -7.03 -14.64
N ASN A 171 18.57 -6.49 -14.54
CA ASN A 171 19.43 -6.63 -13.36
C ASN A 171 18.75 -6.08 -12.09
N ILE A 172 18.02 -4.96 -12.23
CA ILE A 172 17.27 -4.36 -11.12
C ILE A 172 16.24 -5.35 -10.54
N PHE A 173 15.54 -6.11 -11.40
CA PHE A 173 14.62 -7.15 -10.94
C PHE A 173 15.33 -8.20 -10.10
N SER A 174 16.49 -8.68 -10.56
CA SER A 174 17.28 -9.70 -9.86
C SER A 174 17.71 -9.23 -8.47
N VAL A 175 18.14 -7.97 -8.34
CA VAL A 175 18.51 -7.36 -7.05
C VAL A 175 17.32 -7.26 -6.11
N ILE A 176 16.19 -6.69 -6.59
CA ILE A 176 15.00 -6.51 -5.77
C ILE A 176 14.40 -7.88 -5.36
N ARG A 177 14.40 -8.85 -6.29
CA ARG A 177 13.89 -10.20 -5.98
C ARG A 177 14.79 -10.92 -4.98
N LYS A 178 16.10 -10.78 -5.07
CA LYS A 178 17.04 -11.33 -4.09
C LYS A 178 16.80 -10.73 -2.71
N TYR A 179 16.62 -9.42 -2.63
CA TYR A 179 16.28 -8.74 -1.38
C TYR A 179 14.95 -9.24 -0.82
N TYR A 180 13.89 -9.30 -1.63
CA TYR A 180 12.60 -9.81 -1.21
C TYR A 180 12.67 -11.25 -0.68
N LYS A 181 13.40 -12.13 -1.39
CA LYS A 181 13.67 -13.50 -0.92
C LYS A 181 14.44 -13.57 0.39
N SER A 182 15.35 -12.64 0.64
CA SER A 182 16.05 -12.62 1.93
C SER A 182 15.12 -12.30 3.12
N LEU A 183 13.99 -11.65 2.85
CA LEU A 183 12.93 -11.52 3.85
C LEU A 183 12.23 -12.85 4.13
N GLU A 184 12.09 -13.73 3.10
CA GLU A 184 11.46 -15.05 3.20
C GLU A 184 12.35 -16.06 3.93
N THR A 185 13.68 -16.04 3.70
CA THR A 185 14.63 -17.06 4.23
C THR A 185 14.87 -16.99 5.72
N TYR A 186 14.43 -15.94 6.40
CA TYR A 186 14.50 -15.86 7.86
C TYR A 186 13.63 -16.92 8.58
N GLN A 187 12.71 -17.58 7.86
CA GLN A 187 11.82 -18.62 8.40
C GLN A 187 12.47 -20.02 8.48
N SER A 188 13.56 -20.28 7.77
CA SER A 188 14.13 -21.62 7.63
C SER A 188 15.17 -22.00 8.70
N ASN A 189 15.45 -21.12 9.67
CA ASN A 189 16.44 -21.35 10.72
C ASN A 189 15.85 -21.41 12.15
N GLN A 190 14.54 -21.71 12.28
CA GLN A 190 13.90 -21.97 13.58
C GLN A 190 13.41 -23.41 13.68
#